data_03a7824f1c6d062d2c91a2d0272df3ec
#
_entry.id   03a7824f1c6d062d2c91a2d0272df3ec
#
_cell.length_a   1.000
_cell.length_b   1.000
_cell.length_c   1.000
_cell.angle_alpha   90.00
_cell.angle_beta   90.00
_cell.angle_gamma   90.00
#
_symmetry.space_group_name_H-M   'P 1'
#
loop_
_entity.id
_entity.type
_entity.pdbx_description
1 polymer ?
#
loop_
_entity_poly.entity_id
_entity_poly.type
_entity_poly.pdbx_seq_one_letter_code
_entity_poly.pdbx_strand_id
1 'polypeptide(L)'
;FMDDDWANVDPDDYVETKTAFAEKLIKLFEERYGVTVTPYIEELEIATPWTMCNYVNVPQGAAYGFELKDWDNMMPRMMMMGTEFPVKGLKFVGAASIRGDGYNSAIFSGDTLAKKTLAEMKAEEA
;
A
#
# COMPACT_ATOMS: atom_id res chain seq x y z
N PHE A 1 -1.02 -10.21 4.27
CA PHE A 1 -0.63 -10.40 3.09
C PHE A 1 0.52 -11.31 2.64
N MET A 2 1.63 -11.41 3.33
CA MET A 2 2.44 -12.62 3.29
C MET A 2 1.94 -13.49 4.43
N ASP A 3 0.73 -13.99 4.26
CA ASP A 3 0.30 -15.13 5.05
C ASP A 3 1.07 -16.37 4.61
N ASP A 4 0.83 -17.46 5.28
CA ASP A 4 1.59 -18.70 5.08
C ASP A 4 1.57 -19.20 3.61
N ASP A 5 0.60 -18.77 2.81
CA ASP A 5 0.44 -19.23 1.43
C ASP A 5 1.57 -18.73 0.50
N TRP A 6 2.01 -17.47 0.65
CA TRP A 6 3.06 -16.91 -0.20
C TRP A 6 4.45 -16.97 0.42
N ALA A 7 4.54 -16.94 1.76
CA ALA A 7 5.83 -17.00 2.46
C ALA A 7 6.56 -18.33 2.28
N ASN A 8 5.80 -19.41 2.06
CA ASN A 8 6.32 -20.77 1.95
C ASN A 8 6.40 -21.30 0.51
N VAL A 9 6.12 -20.47 -0.50
CA VAL A 9 6.28 -20.87 -1.90
C VAL A 9 7.75 -21.00 -2.24
N ASP A 10 8.15 -22.16 -2.76
CA ASP A 10 9.51 -22.37 -3.26
C ASP A 10 9.79 -21.40 -4.42
N PRO A 11 10.94 -20.73 -4.46
CA PRO A 11 11.31 -19.87 -5.57
C PRO A 11 11.24 -20.54 -6.95
N ASP A 12 11.53 -21.83 -7.03
CA ASP A 12 11.48 -22.59 -8.29
C ASP A 12 10.04 -22.81 -8.77
N ASP A 13 9.08 -22.92 -7.84
CA ASP A 13 7.65 -23.13 -8.13
C ASP A 13 6.86 -21.80 -8.20
N TYR A 14 7.52 -20.68 -7.95
CA TYR A 14 6.84 -19.39 -7.81
C TYR A 14 6.03 -18.98 -9.05
N VAL A 15 6.59 -19.13 -10.24
CA VAL A 15 5.90 -18.73 -11.48
C VAL A 15 4.69 -19.61 -11.74
N GLU A 16 4.80 -20.91 -11.53
CA GLU A 16 3.69 -21.85 -11.69
C GLU A 16 2.58 -21.55 -10.69
N THR A 17 2.93 -21.37 -9.42
CA THR A 17 1.98 -21.08 -8.33
C THR A 17 1.19 -19.79 -8.58
N LYS A 18 1.86 -18.69 -8.95
CA LYS A 18 1.15 -17.42 -9.20
C LYS A 18 0.26 -17.51 -10.44
N THR A 19 0.68 -18.23 -11.48
CA THR A 19 -0.10 -18.42 -12.70
C THR A 19 -1.35 -19.25 -12.41
N ALA A 20 -1.23 -20.38 -11.73
CA ALA A 20 -2.36 -21.21 -11.33
C ALA A 20 -3.36 -20.42 -10.45
N PHE A 21 -2.87 -19.57 -9.56
CA PHE A 21 -3.73 -18.71 -8.74
C PHE A 21 -4.50 -17.71 -9.59
N ALA A 22 -3.83 -17.04 -10.55
CA ALA A 22 -4.48 -16.10 -11.45
C ALA A 22 -5.54 -16.76 -12.34
N GLU A 23 -5.24 -17.93 -12.91
CA GLU A 23 -6.19 -18.72 -13.69
C GLU A 23 -7.44 -19.09 -12.88
N LYS A 24 -7.25 -19.47 -11.62
CA LYS A 24 -8.37 -19.73 -10.69
C LYS A 24 -9.23 -18.48 -10.48
N LEU A 25 -8.63 -17.30 -10.33
CA LEU A 25 -9.37 -16.05 -10.18
C LEU A 25 -10.13 -15.68 -11.44
N ILE A 26 -9.51 -15.83 -12.63
CA ILE A 26 -10.17 -15.60 -13.91
C ILE A 26 -11.38 -16.50 -14.06
N LYS A 27 -11.22 -17.78 -13.77
CA LYS A 27 -12.33 -18.75 -13.83
C LYS A 27 -13.46 -18.39 -12.88
N LEU A 28 -13.15 -18.03 -11.65
CA LEU A 28 -14.16 -17.56 -10.68
C LEU A 28 -14.89 -16.30 -11.16
N PHE A 29 -14.17 -15.38 -11.80
CA PHE A 29 -14.75 -14.19 -12.40
C PHE A 29 -15.71 -14.56 -13.53
N GLU A 30 -15.31 -15.43 -14.45
CA GLU A 30 -16.15 -15.90 -15.56
C GLU A 30 -17.43 -16.57 -15.06
N GLU A 31 -17.28 -17.46 -14.09
CA GLU A 31 -18.43 -18.15 -13.46
C GLU A 31 -19.38 -17.16 -12.76
N ARG A 32 -18.83 -16.20 -12.03
CA ARG A 32 -19.63 -15.24 -11.25
C ARG A 32 -20.43 -14.29 -12.10
N TYR A 33 -19.87 -13.84 -13.22
CA TYR A 33 -20.48 -12.84 -14.09
C TYR A 33 -21.11 -13.42 -15.34
N GLY A 34 -20.97 -14.72 -15.59
CA GLY A 34 -21.53 -15.39 -16.77
C GLY A 34 -20.88 -14.92 -18.07
N VAL A 35 -19.61 -14.55 -18.03
CA VAL A 35 -18.85 -14.05 -19.16
C VAL A 35 -17.68 -14.97 -19.46
N THR A 36 -17.15 -14.90 -20.67
CA THR A 36 -15.91 -15.62 -21.05
C THR A 36 -14.89 -14.61 -21.49
N VAL A 37 -13.81 -14.46 -20.73
CA VAL A 37 -12.72 -13.52 -21.00
C VAL A 37 -11.43 -14.23 -21.40
N THR A 38 -11.23 -15.47 -20.97
CA THR A 38 -10.02 -16.26 -21.20
C THR A 38 -9.53 -16.23 -22.66
N PRO A 39 -10.37 -16.42 -23.72
CA PRO A 39 -9.90 -16.40 -25.10
C PRO A 39 -9.45 -15.03 -25.61
N TYR A 40 -9.73 -13.97 -24.87
CA TYR A 40 -9.44 -12.58 -25.24
C TYR A 40 -8.29 -11.98 -24.44
N ILE A 41 -7.68 -12.76 -23.54
CA ILE A 41 -6.52 -12.32 -22.76
C ILE A 41 -5.30 -12.34 -23.67
N GLU A 42 -4.76 -11.17 -23.98
CA GLU A 42 -3.55 -11.02 -24.78
C GLU A 42 -2.30 -10.99 -23.90
N GLU A 43 -2.41 -10.43 -22.70
CA GLU A 43 -1.33 -10.32 -21.74
C GLU A 43 -1.87 -10.49 -20.31
N LEU A 44 -1.10 -11.15 -19.45
CA LEU A 44 -1.44 -11.39 -18.05
C LEU A 44 -0.28 -11.02 -17.14
N GLU A 45 -0.40 -9.89 -16.46
CA GLU A 45 0.52 -9.49 -15.41
C GLU A 45 -0.01 -9.88 -14.02
N ILE A 46 0.85 -10.54 -13.23
CA ILE A 46 0.47 -11.04 -11.92
C ILE A 46 1.40 -10.45 -10.88
N ALA A 47 0.88 -9.51 -10.08
CA ALA A 47 1.57 -8.96 -8.92
C ALA A 47 1.17 -9.73 -7.65
N THR A 48 2.17 -10.21 -6.93
CA THR A 48 2.02 -10.93 -5.67
C THR A 48 2.68 -10.12 -4.55
N PRO A 49 2.56 -10.52 -3.27
CA PRO A 49 3.32 -9.91 -2.19
C PRO A 49 4.84 -9.85 -2.45
N TRP A 50 5.42 -10.88 -3.06
CA TRP A 50 6.83 -10.87 -3.47
C TRP A 50 7.15 -9.82 -4.53
N THR A 51 6.25 -9.59 -5.47
CA THR A 51 6.38 -8.52 -6.45
C THR A 51 6.47 -7.17 -5.75
N MET A 52 5.60 -6.92 -4.77
CA MET A 52 5.58 -5.68 -4.00
C MET A 52 6.83 -5.51 -3.13
N CYS A 53 7.33 -6.60 -2.52
CA CYS A 53 8.60 -6.56 -1.80
C CYS A 53 9.76 -6.16 -2.71
N ASN A 54 9.86 -6.77 -3.89
CA ASN A 54 11.00 -6.61 -4.78
C ASN A 54 11.01 -5.27 -5.52
N TYR A 55 9.85 -4.81 -6.00
CA TYR A 55 9.78 -3.60 -6.83
C TYR A 55 9.51 -2.33 -6.04
N VAL A 56 8.80 -2.41 -4.94
CA VAL A 56 8.38 -1.24 -4.14
C VAL A 56 9.06 -1.21 -2.77
N ASN A 57 9.78 -2.30 -2.41
CA ASN A 57 10.47 -2.45 -1.13
C ASN A 57 9.55 -2.27 0.08
N VAL A 58 8.31 -2.74 -0.03
CA VAL A 58 7.36 -2.68 1.08
C VAL A 58 7.46 -3.95 1.94
N PRO A 59 7.50 -3.82 3.26
CA PRO A 59 7.57 -4.96 4.17
C PRO A 59 6.41 -5.93 3.94
N GLN A 60 6.72 -7.22 3.82
CA GLN A 60 5.73 -8.30 3.67
C GLN A 60 4.77 -8.13 2.48
N GLY A 61 5.15 -7.36 1.47
CA GLY A 61 4.31 -7.13 0.29
C GLY A 61 3.03 -6.34 0.57
N ALA A 62 3.00 -5.57 1.65
CA ALA A 62 1.85 -4.76 2.05
C ALA A 62 1.68 -3.56 1.10
N ALA A 63 0.98 -3.74 -0.02
CA ALA A 63 0.81 -2.74 -1.07
C ALA A 63 0.25 -1.40 -0.57
N TYR A 64 -0.52 -1.41 0.51
CA TYR A 64 -1.15 -0.23 1.11
C TYR A 64 -0.60 0.14 2.49
N GLY A 65 0.50 -0.47 2.92
CA GLY A 65 1.09 -0.23 4.22
C GLY A 65 0.47 -1.08 5.33
N PHE A 66 0.43 -0.54 6.54
CA PHE A 66 -0.08 -1.25 7.71
C PHE A 66 -1.61 -1.29 7.75
N GLU A 67 -2.15 -2.40 8.25
CA GLU A 67 -3.57 -2.53 8.51
C GLU A 67 -4.05 -1.48 9.51
N LEU A 68 -5.18 -0.84 9.19
CA LEU A 68 -5.86 0.08 10.11
C LEU A 68 -6.63 -0.73 11.16
N LYS A 69 -6.32 -0.50 12.42
CA LYS A 69 -7.09 -1.03 13.55
C LYS A 69 -8.20 -0.04 13.95
N ASP A 70 -9.21 -0.49 14.66
CA ASP A 70 -10.33 0.33 15.11
C ASP A 70 -9.89 1.57 15.90
N TRP A 71 -8.80 1.44 16.68
CA TRP A 71 -8.20 2.52 17.45
C TRP A 71 -7.22 3.40 16.66
N ASP A 72 -6.77 2.97 15.49
CA ASP A 72 -5.85 3.68 14.58
C ASP A 72 -6.56 4.02 13.28
N ASN A 73 -7.74 4.59 13.38
CA ASN A 73 -8.52 5.03 12.24
C ASN A 73 -8.09 6.44 11.78
N MET A 74 -8.76 6.95 10.77
CA MET A 74 -8.45 8.22 10.14
C MET A 74 -8.43 9.40 11.13
N MET A 75 -9.31 9.43 12.12
CA MET A 75 -9.44 10.58 13.06
C MET A 75 -8.20 10.77 13.94
N PRO A 76 -7.70 9.76 14.66
CA PRO A 76 -6.43 9.86 15.39
C PRO A 76 -5.27 10.30 14.50
N ARG A 77 -5.16 9.77 13.30
CA ARG A 77 -4.09 10.13 12.34
C ARG A 77 -4.18 11.58 11.89
N MET A 78 -5.38 12.07 11.58
CA MET A 78 -5.59 13.48 11.25
C MET A 78 -5.23 14.41 12.41
N MET A 79 -5.58 14.05 13.63
CA MET A 79 -5.25 14.85 14.83
C MET A 79 -3.76 14.89 15.11
N MET A 80 -3.03 13.81 14.76
CA MET A 80 -1.58 13.72 14.93
C MET A 80 -0.78 14.28 13.75
N MET A 81 -1.44 14.72 12.70
CA MET A 81 -0.77 15.26 11.51
C MET A 81 0.09 16.48 11.85
N GLY A 82 1.37 16.37 11.55
CA GLY A 82 2.35 17.42 11.80
C GLY A 82 2.73 17.59 13.26
N THR A 83 2.34 16.66 14.13
CA THR A 83 2.97 16.55 15.45
C THR A 83 4.34 15.92 15.30
N GLU A 84 5.30 16.44 16.05
CA GLU A 84 6.64 15.88 16.13
C GLU A 84 6.67 14.82 17.23
N PHE A 85 6.53 13.57 16.85
CA PHE A 85 6.54 12.46 17.78
C PHE A 85 7.14 11.21 17.10
N PRO A 86 7.99 10.44 17.76
CA PRO A 86 8.49 10.59 19.15
C PRO A 86 9.71 11.53 19.29
N VAL A 87 10.22 12.07 18.20
CA VAL A 87 11.45 12.88 18.17
C VAL A 87 11.14 14.27 17.62
N LYS A 88 11.64 15.31 18.31
CA LYS A 88 11.53 16.70 17.84
C LYS A 88 12.19 16.85 16.46
N GLY A 89 11.52 17.54 15.56
CA GLY A 89 11.95 17.72 14.16
C GLY A 89 11.60 16.56 13.22
N LEU A 90 11.12 15.42 13.74
CA LEU A 90 10.69 14.27 12.95
C LEU A 90 9.19 14.39 12.63
N LYS A 91 8.88 14.43 11.33
CA LYS A 91 7.50 14.44 10.83
C LYS A 91 7.29 13.30 9.83
N PHE A 92 6.13 12.69 9.86
CA PHE A 92 5.77 11.60 8.96
C PHE A 92 4.85 12.09 7.85
N VAL A 93 5.17 11.67 6.62
CA VAL A 93 4.37 11.92 5.42
C VAL A 93 4.08 10.60 4.71
N GLY A 94 3.09 10.58 3.86
CA GLY A 94 2.77 9.43 3.05
C GLY A 94 1.30 9.04 3.14
N ALA A 95 0.91 8.00 2.42
CA ALA A 95 -0.47 7.54 2.35
C ALA A 95 -1.04 7.17 3.72
N ALA A 96 -0.25 6.49 4.55
CA ALA A 96 -0.66 6.04 5.88
C ALA A 96 -0.68 7.14 6.96
N SER A 97 -0.23 8.37 6.66
CA SER A 97 -0.09 9.42 7.68
C SER A 97 -1.40 10.14 8.01
N ILE A 98 -2.31 10.32 7.04
CA ILE A 98 -3.48 11.19 7.21
C ILE A 98 -4.80 10.51 6.87
N ARG A 99 -4.91 10.02 5.65
CA ARG A 99 -6.19 9.63 5.04
C ARG A 99 -6.33 8.14 4.74
N GLY A 100 -5.32 7.36 5.06
CA GLY A 100 -5.19 5.99 4.56
C GLY A 100 -4.55 5.98 3.17
N ASP A 101 -4.90 5.03 2.36
CA ASP A 101 -4.13 4.63 1.21
C ASP A 101 -4.27 5.53 -0.02
N GLY A 102 -3.29 5.38 -0.93
CA GLY A 102 -3.32 5.91 -2.28
C GLY A 102 -2.50 7.17 -2.50
N TYR A 103 -2.32 7.50 -3.77
CA TYR A 103 -1.51 8.63 -4.22
C TYR A 103 -2.03 9.98 -3.72
N ASN A 104 -3.35 10.18 -3.72
CA ASN A 104 -3.95 11.43 -3.27
C ASN A 104 -3.61 11.73 -1.81
N SER A 105 -3.68 10.72 -0.95
CA SER A 105 -3.33 10.86 0.48
C SER A 105 -1.85 11.13 0.67
N ALA A 106 -0.99 10.49 -0.09
CA ALA A 106 0.45 10.71 -0.03
C ALA A 106 0.83 12.13 -0.47
N ILE A 107 0.30 12.62 -1.60
CA ILE A 107 0.55 13.96 -2.11
C ILE A 107 0.00 15.02 -1.15
N PHE A 108 -1.24 14.85 -0.68
CA PHE A 108 -1.86 15.80 0.24
C PHE A 108 -1.12 15.91 1.57
N SER A 109 -0.65 14.79 2.12
CA SER A 109 0.13 14.81 3.35
C SER A 109 1.47 15.52 3.17
N GLY A 110 2.14 15.28 2.05
CA GLY A 110 3.40 15.94 1.72
C GLY A 110 3.26 17.46 1.59
N ASP A 111 2.29 17.93 0.80
CA ASP A 111 2.01 19.36 0.61
C ASP A 111 1.64 20.06 1.93
N THR A 112 0.75 19.45 2.70
CA THR A 112 0.30 20.02 3.98
C THR A 112 1.45 20.15 4.98
N LEU A 113 2.26 19.10 5.13
CA LEU A 113 3.39 19.13 6.06
C LEU A 113 4.53 20.02 5.60
N ALA A 114 4.79 20.12 4.32
CA ALA A 114 5.76 21.07 3.78
C ALA A 114 5.37 22.52 4.08
N LYS A 115 4.11 22.89 3.85
CA LYS A 115 3.58 24.23 4.17
C LYS A 115 3.67 24.53 5.67
N LYS A 116 3.31 23.58 6.51
CA LYS A 116 3.39 23.72 7.97
C LYS A 116 4.84 23.91 8.43
N THR A 117 5.76 23.05 7.97
CA THR A 117 7.18 23.15 8.30
C THR A 117 7.78 24.49 7.88
N LEU A 118 7.45 24.96 6.67
CA LEU A 118 7.90 26.26 6.20
C LEU A 118 7.39 27.42 7.06
N ALA A 119 6.15 27.35 7.53
CA ALA A 119 5.59 28.36 8.42
C ALA A 119 6.27 28.36 9.80
N GLU A 120 6.57 27.18 10.34
CA GLU A 120 7.31 27.01 11.60
C GLU A 120 8.74 27.58 11.50
N MET A 121 9.47 27.27 10.43
CA MET A 121 10.82 27.81 10.19
C MET A 121 10.83 29.33 10.11
N LYS A 122 9.86 29.92 9.40
CA LYS A 122 9.74 31.39 9.32
C LYS A 122 9.41 32.04 10.66
N ALA A 123 8.67 31.35 11.52
CA ALA A 123 8.34 31.86 12.84
C ALA A 123 9.54 31.78 13.83
N GLU A 124 10.47 30.83 13.61
CA GLU A 124 11.71 30.74 14.38
C GLU A 124 12.77 31.77 13.98
N GLU A 125 12.71 32.27 12.73
CA GLU A 125 13.62 33.30 12.22
C GLU A 125 13.19 34.74 12.56
N ALA A 126 11.96 34.93 13.01
CA ALA A 126 11.37 36.26 13.33
C ALA A 126 11.50 36.63 14.80
#